data_6cdd641cf732fb4ba77fcd3a11d054b5
#
_entry.id   6cdd641cf732fb4ba77fcd3a11d054b5
#
_cell.length_a   1.000
_cell.length_b   1.000
_cell.length_c   1.000
_cell.angle_alpha   90.00
_cell.angle_beta   90.00
_cell.angle_gamma   90.00
#
_symmetry.space_group_name_H-M   'P 1'
#
loop_
_entity.id
_entity.type
_entity.pdbx_description
1 polymer ?
#
loop_
_entity_poly.entity_id
_entity_poly.type
_entity_poly.pdbx_seq_one_letter_code
_entity_poly.pdbx_strand_id
1 'polypeptide(L)'
;MEILDITVVSAEKLSLGQRPIKKNAFVTLQTDSRNHVATGLHADGGSCPRWNQQLTLAMPPSARSVTVEVRCKTGADVRTLGRVSVPAADFHGGLLPPGYLHLLSYRLRDPQGKRNGIINLSVRIRPAPPPPPAAPLPWAEAGVALPYWQQSWGTSK
;
A
#
# COMPACT_ATOMS: atom_id res chain seq x y z
N MET A 1 -13.60 4.09 -2.74
CA MET A 1 -12.42 3.88 -1.89
C MET A 1 -11.40 3.06 -2.65
N GLU A 2 -10.18 3.53 -2.71
CA GLU A 2 -9.12 2.81 -3.36
C GLU A 2 -8.41 1.88 -2.39
N ILE A 3 -7.83 0.82 -2.94
CA ILE A 3 -7.04 -0.12 -2.15
C ILE A 3 -5.60 -0.02 -2.64
N LEU A 4 -4.70 0.18 -1.70
CA LEU A 4 -3.28 0.25 -1.98
C LEU A 4 -2.61 -1.06 -1.60
N ASP A 5 -1.80 -1.59 -2.50
CA ASP A 5 -0.88 -2.67 -2.18
C ASP A 5 0.48 -2.05 -1.97
N ILE A 6 0.93 -2.04 -0.72
CA ILE A 6 2.19 -1.41 -0.35
C ILE A 6 3.13 -2.49 0.14
N THR A 7 4.28 -2.60 -0.51
CA THR A 7 5.33 -3.49 -0.02
C THR A 7 6.34 -2.65 0.75
N VAL A 8 6.46 -2.93 2.03
CA VAL A 8 7.50 -2.31 2.86
C VAL A 8 8.76 -3.12 2.64
N VAL A 9 9.70 -2.55 1.90
CA VAL A 9 10.89 -3.28 1.47
C VAL A 9 11.93 -3.27 2.58
N SER A 10 12.42 -2.11 2.95
CA SER A 10 13.52 -2.01 3.90
C SER A 10 13.63 -0.59 4.42
N ALA A 11 14.43 -0.44 5.46
CA ALA A 11 14.85 0.88 5.93
C ALA A 11 16.36 0.85 6.13
N GLU A 12 16.97 2.02 6.15
CA GLU A 12 18.42 2.15 6.22
C GLU A 12 18.80 3.19 7.24
N LYS A 13 19.90 2.93 7.92
CA LYS A 13 20.55 3.89 8.83
C LYS A 13 19.62 4.39 9.94
N LEU A 14 18.83 3.48 10.50
CA LEU A 14 17.97 3.81 11.62
C LEU A 14 18.77 3.88 12.91
N SER A 15 18.42 4.84 13.76
CA SER A 15 19.06 4.98 15.07
C SER A 15 18.02 5.31 16.13
N LEU A 16 18.35 5.02 17.38
CA LEU A 16 17.56 5.43 18.53
C LEU A 16 18.48 6.30 19.38
N GLY A 17 18.16 7.60 19.38
CA GLY A 17 19.11 8.56 19.92
C GLY A 17 20.33 8.64 19.02
N GLN A 18 21.51 8.43 19.61
CA GLN A 18 22.75 8.46 18.85
C GLN A 18 23.31 7.07 18.55
N ARG A 19 22.54 6.02 18.84
CA ARG A 19 22.99 4.64 18.65
C ARG A 19 22.16 3.98 17.55
N PRO A 20 22.79 3.18 16.67
CA PRO A 20 22.04 2.38 15.72
C PRO A 20 21.13 1.42 16.46
N ILE A 21 19.95 1.21 15.91
CA ILE A 21 19.05 0.19 16.48
C ILE A 21 19.60 -1.19 16.19
N LYS A 22 19.25 -2.16 17.03
CA LYS A 22 19.77 -3.51 16.90
C LYS A 22 18.75 -4.50 16.39
N LYS A 23 17.48 -4.35 16.77
CA LYS A 23 16.44 -5.31 16.41
C LYS A 23 15.05 -4.78 16.68
N ASN A 24 14.06 -5.57 16.27
CA ASN A 24 12.64 -5.37 16.59
C ASN A 24 12.03 -4.11 15.95
N ALA A 25 12.54 -3.74 14.78
CA ALA A 25 11.93 -2.65 14.01
C ALA A 25 10.69 -3.16 13.27
N PHE A 26 9.68 -2.31 13.19
CA PHE A 26 8.50 -2.59 12.39
C PHE A 26 7.96 -1.28 11.85
N VAL A 27 7.07 -1.38 10.84
CA VAL A 27 6.56 -0.21 10.14
C VAL A 27 5.04 -0.21 10.24
N THR A 28 4.48 0.96 10.53
CA THR A 28 3.04 1.16 10.47
C THR A 28 2.71 2.08 9.31
N LEU A 29 1.60 1.79 8.64
CA LEU A 29 1.07 2.58 7.53
C LEU A 29 -0.33 3.02 7.91
N GLN A 30 -0.66 4.27 7.64
CA GLN A 30 -1.95 4.80 8.02
C GLN A 30 -2.43 5.84 7.02
N THR A 31 -3.69 5.76 6.61
CA THR A 31 -4.33 6.78 5.78
C THR A 31 -5.27 7.65 6.60
N ASP A 32 -5.95 7.05 7.58
CA ASP A 32 -6.77 7.80 8.53
C ASP A 32 -6.84 7.02 9.85
N SER A 33 -7.65 7.47 10.79
CA SER A 33 -7.74 6.84 12.11
C SER A 33 -8.28 5.41 12.08
N ARG A 34 -8.97 5.03 11.02
CA ARG A 34 -9.57 3.70 10.89
C ARG A 34 -8.79 2.76 10.01
N ASN A 35 -7.99 3.30 9.11
CA ASN A 35 -7.29 2.49 8.11
C ASN A 35 -5.80 2.54 8.39
N HIS A 36 -5.33 1.52 9.10
CA HIS A 36 -3.91 1.38 9.43
C HIS A 36 -3.54 -0.10 9.44
N VAL A 37 -2.30 -0.37 9.10
CA VAL A 37 -1.73 -1.72 9.07
C VAL A 37 -0.29 -1.64 9.53
N ALA A 38 0.29 -2.78 9.87
CA ALA A 38 1.65 -2.84 10.35
C ALA A 38 2.37 -4.07 9.82
N THR A 39 3.69 -3.96 9.66
CA THR A 39 4.52 -5.12 9.35
C THR A 39 4.78 -5.91 10.63
N GLY A 40 5.30 -7.12 10.46
CA GLY A 40 5.87 -7.86 11.57
C GLY A 40 7.17 -7.22 12.05
N LEU A 41 7.60 -7.65 13.22
CA LEU A 41 8.89 -7.22 13.76
C LEU A 41 10.02 -7.87 12.98
N HIS A 42 11.08 -7.12 12.73
CA HIS A 42 12.30 -7.66 12.18
C HIS A 42 13.27 -7.88 13.32
N ALA A 43 13.41 -9.13 13.74
CA ALA A 43 14.13 -9.45 14.97
C ALA A 43 15.62 -9.18 14.88
N ASP A 44 16.22 -9.35 13.70
CA ASP A 44 17.68 -9.31 13.54
C ASP A 44 18.18 -8.28 12.55
N GLY A 45 17.33 -7.34 12.12
CA GLY A 45 17.66 -6.45 11.02
C GLY A 45 18.67 -5.36 11.32
N GLY A 46 18.96 -5.10 12.58
CA GLY A 46 19.85 -4.01 12.93
C GLY A 46 19.32 -2.67 12.46
N SER A 47 20.24 -1.77 12.11
CA SER A 47 19.86 -0.43 11.63
C SER A 47 19.37 -0.41 10.19
N CYS A 48 19.48 -1.53 9.48
CA CYS A 48 19.02 -1.65 8.09
C CYS A 48 18.08 -2.85 7.96
N PRO A 49 16.91 -2.83 8.60
CA PRO A 49 15.99 -3.95 8.55
C PRO A 49 15.38 -4.11 7.17
N ARG A 50 15.05 -5.34 6.82
CA ARG A 50 14.43 -5.66 5.55
C ARG A 50 13.21 -6.53 5.79
N TRP A 51 12.04 -6.01 5.47
CA TRP A 51 10.79 -6.74 5.69
C TRP A 51 10.30 -7.46 4.46
N ASN A 52 10.34 -6.80 3.31
CA ASN A 52 9.78 -7.32 2.04
C ASN A 52 8.36 -7.84 2.25
N GLN A 53 7.57 -7.09 3.01
CA GLN A 53 6.22 -7.50 3.38
C GLN A 53 5.21 -6.64 2.66
N GLN A 54 4.28 -7.28 1.95
CA GLN A 54 3.20 -6.58 1.29
C GLN A 54 2.02 -6.43 2.24
N LEU A 55 1.51 -5.21 2.30
CA LEU A 55 0.36 -4.86 3.11
C LEU A 55 -0.71 -4.26 2.22
N THR A 56 -1.96 -4.48 2.59
CA THR A 56 -3.10 -3.90 1.91
C THR A 56 -3.68 -2.81 2.79
N LEU A 57 -3.86 -1.63 2.21
CA LEU A 57 -4.33 -0.47 2.97
C LEU A 57 -5.42 0.24 2.18
N ALA A 58 -6.55 0.48 2.84
CA ALA A 58 -7.62 1.24 2.22
C ALA A 58 -7.30 2.73 2.25
N MET A 59 -7.56 3.41 1.13
CA MET A 59 -7.36 4.85 1.02
C MET A 59 -8.69 5.52 0.73
N PRO A 60 -9.34 6.10 1.75
CA PRO A 60 -10.59 6.83 1.54
C PRO A 60 -10.38 8.04 0.65
N PRO A 61 -11.44 8.49 -0.05
CA PRO A 61 -11.31 9.67 -0.92
C PRO A 61 -10.85 10.93 -0.19
N SER A 62 -11.11 11.02 1.10
CA SER A 62 -10.68 12.17 1.90
C SER A 62 -9.21 12.13 2.27
N ALA A 63 -8.56 10.97 2.17
CA ALA A 63 -7.16 10.83 2.51
C ALA A 63 -6.29 11.36 1.37
N ARG A 64 -5.27 12.14 1.72
CA ARG A 64 -4.36 12.73 0.74
C ARG A 64 -2.95 12.23 0.84
N SER A 65 -2.67 11.42 1.85
CA SER A 65 -1.33 10.91 2.08
C SER A 65 -1.39 9.62 2.87
N VAL A 66 -0.29 8.90 2.82
CA VAL A 66 -0.06 7.72 3.67
C VAL A 66 1.01 8.10 4.66
N THR A 67 0.71 7.98 5.94
CA THR A 67 1.70 8.20 6.99
C THR A 67 2.45 6.90 7.21
N VAL A 68 3.76 6.95 7.07
CA VAL A 68 4.65 5.81 7.28
C VAL A 68 5.46 6.09 8.53
N GLU A 69 5.39 5.19 9.48
CA GLU A 69 6.12 5.36 10.74
C GLU A 69 6.91 4.10 11.04
N VAL A 70 8.20 4.27 11.28
CA VAL A 70 9.08 3.18 11.67
C VAL A 70 9.26 3.24 13.17
N ARG A 71 8.99 2.12 13.81
CA ARG A 71 9.06 1.97 15.26
C ARG A 71 9.95 0.81 15.63
N CYS A 72 10.41 0.80 16.86
CA CYS A 72 11.10 -0.38 17.40
C CYS A 72 10.53 -0.71 18.77
N LYS A 73 10.52 -2.01 19.06
CA LYS A 73 10.07 -2.49 20.36
C LYS A 73 11.28 -2.68 21.25
N THR A 74 11.30 -1.99 22.37
CA THR A 74 12.40 -2.07 23.35
C THR A 74 11.82 -2.54 24.67
N GLY A 75 11.94 -3.85 24.94
CA GLY A 75 11.30 -4.42 26.13
C GLY A 75 9.80 -4.28 26.07
N ALA A 76 9.21 -3.61 27.06
CA ALA A 76 7.78 -3.36 27.10
C ALA A 76 7.37 -2.11 26.34
N ASP A 77 8.31 -1.29 25.90
CA ASP A 77 8.01 -0.02 25.26
C ASP A 77 8.13 -0.10 23.75
N VAL A 78 7.42 0.79 23.08
CA VAL A 78 7.53 0.98 21.63
C VAL A 78 7.96 2.43 21.40
N ARG A 79 9.02 2.58 20.62
CA ARG A 79 9.57 3.88 20.31
C ARG A 79 9.47 4.19 18.85
N THR A 80 9.12 5.42 18.53
CA THR A 80 9.08 5.90 17.15
C THR A 80 10.49 6.29 16.73
N LEU A 81 10.99 5.68 15.67
CA LEU A 81 12.29 6.00 15.11
C LEU A 81 12.18 7.11 14.07
N GLY A 82 11.17 7.07 13.24
CA GLY A 82 10.99 8.08 12.23
C GLY A 82 9.63 7.99 11.57
N ARG A 83 9.25 9.09 10.93
CA ARG A 83 7.97 9.21 10.27
C ARG A 83 8.12 9.98 8.97
N VAL A 84 7.30 9.67 8.01
CA VAL A 84 7.18 10.44 6.77
C VAL A 84 5.75 10.35 6.27
N SER A 85 5.29 11.44 5.67
CA SER A 85 4.00 11.48 5.01
C SER A 85 4.22 11.37 3.51
N VAL A 86 3.67 10.32 2.90
CA VAL A 86 3.81 10.07 1.47
C VAL A 86 2.60 10.67 0.78
N PRO A 87 2.77 11.74 -0.02
CA PRO A 87 1.63 12.34 -0.69
C PRO A 87 1.01 11.40 -1.70
N ALA A 88 -0.29 11.42 -1.84
CA ALA A 88 -0.97 10.62 -2.85
C ALA A 88 -0.46 10.94 -4.25
N ALA A 89 -0.06 12.18 -4.48
CA ALA A 89 0.45 12.59 -5.78
C ALA A 89 1.70 11.82 -6.22
N ASP A 90 2.43 11.22 -5.27
CA ASP A 90 3.63 10.47 -5.61
C ASP A 90 3.33 9.10 -6.23
N PHE A 91 2.12 8.59 -6.07
CA PHE A 91 1.76 7.29 -6.62
C PHE A 91 0.39 7.29 -7.32
N HIS A 92 -0.25 8.45 -7.44
CA HIS A 92 -1.60 8.54 -7.95
C HIS A 92 -1.66 9.51 -9.11
N GLY A 93 -2.35 9.11 -10.16
CA GLY A 93 -2.72 10.01 -11.23
C GLY A 93 -1.81 9.95 -12.42
N GLY A 94 -2.02 10.89 -13.31
CA GLY A 94 -1.29 10.99 -14.54
C GLY A 94 -1.74 9.97 -15.58
N LEU A 95 -0.88 9.76 -16.54
CA LEU A 95 -1.16 8.88 -17.67
C LEU A 95 -0.64 7.46 -17.45
N LEU A 96 -0.34 7.11 -16.19
CA LEU A 96 0.20 5.79 -15.88
C LEU A 96 -0.90 4.74 -15.97
N PRO A 97 -0.57 3.53 -16.41
CA PRO A 97 -1.56 2.48 -16.49
C PRO A 97 -2.04 2.05 -15.10
N PRO A 98 -3.27 1.52 -15.01
CA PRO A 98 -3.76 0.99 -13.74
C PRO A 98 -2.83 -0.09 -13.21
N GLY A 99 -2.59 -0.07 -11.90
CA GLY A 99 -1.73 -1.06 -11.27
C GLY A 99 -0.25 -0.82 -11.43
N TYR A 100 0.14 0.35 -11.92
CA TYR A 100 1.56 0.69 -12.06
C TYR A 100 2.25 0.64 -10.70
N LEU A 101 3.42 0.02 -10.67
CA LEU A 101 4.19 -0.13 -9.44
C LEU A 101 5.15 1.04 -9.28
N HIS A 102 5.00 1.80 -8.21
CA HIS A 102 5.88 2.90 -7.88
C HIS A 102 6.89 2.45 -6.84
N LEU A 103 8.16 2.65 -7.13
CA LEU A 103 9.25 2.39 -6.18
C LEU A 103 9.65 3.71 -5.56
N LEU A 104 9.53 3.82 -4.24
CA LEU A 104 9.65 5.08 -3.55
C LEU A 104 10.62 4.97 -2.37
N SER A 105 11.35 6.04 -2.12
CA SER A 105 12.25 6.13 -0.97
C SER A 105 12.09 7.51 -0.34
N TYR A 106 12.00 7.53 0.98
CA TYR A 106 11.78 8.77 1.71
C TYR A 106 12.69 8.88 2.91
N ARG A 107 13.13 10.09 3.17
CA ARG A 107 13.85 10.41 4.40
C ARG A 107 12.87 10.41 5.56
N LEU A 108 13.22 9.64 6.61
CA LEU A 108 12.46 9.62 7.84
C LEU A 108 12.94 10.72 8.78
N ARG A 109 12.01 11.24 9.58
CA ARG A 109 12.34 12.21 10.60
C ARG A 109 11.87 11.71 11.95
N ASP A 110 12.74 11.88 12.95
CA ASP A 110 12.40 11.47 14.31
C ASP A 110 11.41 12.45 14.96
N PRO A 111 10.93 12.16 16.18
CA PRO A 111 9.99 13.06 16.85
C PRO A 111 10.50 14.48 17.07
N GLN A 112 11.83 14.70 17.07
CA GLN A 112 12.39 16.03 17.16
C GLN A 112 12.62 16.69 15.80
N GLY A 113 12.20 16.03 14.71
CA GLY A 113 12.35 16.56 13.36
C GLY A 113 13.71 16.30 12.73
N LYS A 114 14.58 15.56 13.39
CA LYS A 114 15.89 15.26 12.84
C LYS A 114 15.82 14.08 11.88
N ARG A 115 16.71 14.05 10.91
CA ARG A 115 16.79 12.96 9.95
C ARG A 115 17.16 11.65 10.67
N ASN A 116 16.44 10.59 10.36
CA ASN A 116 16.71 9.28 10.95
C ASN A 116 16.43 8.18 9.95
N GLY A 117 17.32 8.03 8.98
CA GLY A 117 17.23 6.95 8.04
C GLY A 117 16.32 7.20 6.85
N ILE A 118 16.21 6.18 6.04
CA ILE A 118 15.42 6.20 4.80
C ILE A 118 14.54 4.96 4.81
N ILE A 119 13.29 5.13 4.38
CA ILE A 119 12.37 4.00 4.17
C ILE A 119 12.23 3.76 2.68
N ASN A 120 12.32 2.49 2.27
CA ASN A 120 12.13 2.05 0.90
C ASN A 120 10.86 1.24 0.82
N LEU A 121 9.98 1.61 -0.09
CA LEU A 121 8.71 0.91 -0.25
C LEU A 121 8.25 0.95 -1.71
N SER A 122 7.28 0.11 -2.04
CA SER A 122 6.62 0.18 -3.32
C SER A 122 5.13 0.35 -3.09
N VAL A 123 4.48 1.10 -3.96
CA VAL A 123 3.04 1.37 -3.85
C VAL A 123 2.40 1.08 -5.19
N ARG A 124 1.29 0.37 -5.14
CA ARG A 124 0.48 0.11 -6.31
C ARG A 124 -0.97 0.32 -5.91
N ILE A 125 -1.69 1.09 -6.72
CA ILE A 125 -3.13 1.20 -6.56
C ILE A 125 -3.74 -0.03 -7.21
N ARG A 126 -4.48 -0.81 -6.43
CA ARG A 126 -5.08 -2.03 -6.95
C ARG A 126 -6.06 -1.68 -8.05
N PRO A 127 -5.93 -2.27 -9.24
CA PRO A 127 -6.88 -1.99 -10.31
C PRO A 127 -8.30 -2.34 -9.87
N ALA A 128 -9.26 -1.56 -10.35
CA ALA A 128 -10.65 -1.87 -10.08
C ALA A 128 -10.97 -3.26 -10.65
N PRO A 129 -11.74 -4.08 -9.91
CA PRO A 129 -12.13 -5.37 -10.46
C PRO A 129 -12.96 -5.16 -11.72
N PRO A 130 -12.88 -6.10 -12.68
CA PRO A 130 -13.73 -5.99 -13.86
C PRO A 130 -15.19 -5.96 -13.44
N PRO A 131 -16.04 -5.26 -14.18
CA PRO A 131 -17.45 -5.24 -13.84
C PRO A 131 -18.01 -6.66 -13.86
N PRO A 132 -18.97 -6.96 -12.99
CA PRO A 132 -19.58 -8.28 -13.01
C PRO A 132 -20.20 -8.54 -14.39
N PRO A 133 -20.27 -9.79 -14.83
CA PRO A 133 -20.94 -10.09 -16.08
C PRO A 133 -22.35 -9.53 -16.05
N ALA A 134 -22.79 -8.99 -17.18
CA ALA A 134 -24.14 -8.50 -17.27
C ALA A 134 -25.13 -9.64 -17.00
N ALA A 135 -26.22 -9.32 -16.29
CA ALA A 135 -27.24 -10.32 -16.07
C ALA A 135 -27.79 -10.79 -17.42
N PRO A 136 -28.05 -12.09 -17.57
CA PRO A 136 -28.65 -12.56 -18.82
C PRO A 136 -29.96 -11.84 -19.09
N LEU A 137 -30.20 -11.57 -20.37
CA LEU A 137 -31.45 -10.97 -20.76
C LEU A 137 -32.59 -11.97 -20.54
N PRO A 138 -33.77 -11.51 -20.14
CA PRO A 138 -34.88 -12.43 -19.86
C PRO A 138 -35.18 -13.39 -21.01
N TRP A 139 -35.10 -12.91 -22.23
CA TRP A 139 -35.34 -13.76 -23.38
C TRP A 139 -34.27 -14.81 -23.58
N ALA A 140 -33.03 -14.53 -23.19
CA ALA A 140 -31.95 -15.50 -23.25
C ALA A 140 -32.13 -16.59 -22.19
N GLU A 141 -32.51 -16.21 -21.00
CA GLU A 141 -32.77 -17.17 -19.94
C GLU A 141 -33.96 -18.03 -20.23
N ALA A 142 -34.95 -17.46 -20.87
CA ALA A 142 -36.15 -18.19 -21.23
C ALA A 142 -35.95 -19.10 -22.43
N GLY A 143 -34.76 -19.14 -23.01
CA GLY A 143 -34.52 -19.98 -24.16
C GLY A 143 -35.09 -19.46 -25.47
N VAL A 144 -35.40 -18.20 -25.52
CA VAL A 144 -35.90 -17.58 -26.74
C VAL A 144 -34.78 -17.44 -27.74
N ALA A 145 -34.99 -17.92 -28.96
CA ALA A 145 -33.98 -17.82 -30.00
C ALA A 145 -33.72 -16.37 -30.37
N LEU A 146 -32.44 -16.05 -30.59
CA LEU A 146 -32.10 -14.72 -31.06
C LEU A 146 -32.54 -14.54 -32.51
N PRO A 147 -32.91 -13.30 -32.88
CA PRO A 147 -33.13 -13.00 -34.29
C PRO A 147 -31.88 -13.32 -35.09
N TYR A 148 -32.06 -13.69 -36.33
CA TYR A 148 -30.97 -14.10 -37.21
C TYR A 148 -29.85 -13.06 -37.25
N TRP A 149 -30.21 -11.78 -37.33
CA TRP A 149 -29.18 -10.73 -37.41
C TRP A 149 -28.35 -10.61 -36.13
N GLN A 150 -28.90 -10.98 -34.97
CA GLN A 150 -28.10 -11.03 -33.75
C GLN A 150 -27.20 -12.25 -33.71
N GLN A 151 -27.66 -13.38 -34.20
CA GLN A 151 -26.86 -14.57 -34.24
C GLN A 151 -25.65 -14.41 -35.15
N SER A 152 -25.84 -13.73 -36.29
CA SER A 152 -24.76 -13.56 -37.25
C SER A 152 -23.63 -12.70 -36.75
N TRP A 153 -23.84 -11.92 -35.75
CA TRP A 153 -22.75 -11.16 -35.14
C TRP A 153 -21.90 -11.99 -34.22
N GLY A 154 -22.26 -13.16 -33.99
CA GLY A 154 -21.46 -14.07 -33.25
C GLY A 154 -21.37 -13.78 -31.81
N THR A 155 -22.13 -13.05 -31.50
CA THR A 155 -21.85 -12.75 -30.33
C THR A 155 -22.48 -13.32 -29.43
N SER A 156 -22.58 -13.63 -29.42
CA SER A 156 -23.08 -14.07 -28.77
C SER A 156 -23.16 -14.55 -27.98
N LYS A 157 -23.23 -14.62 -27.86
CA LYS A 157 -23.51 -15.15 -27.08
C LYS A 157 -23.13 -15.26 -26.42
#